data_0536a7bb5a1907d07e632b39633014e6
#
_entry.id   0536a7bb5a1907d07e632b39633014e6
#
_cell.length_a   1.000
_cell.length_b   1.000
_cell.length_c   1.000
_cell.angle_alpha   90.00
_cell.angle_beta   90.00
_cell.angle_gamma   90.00
#
_symmetry.space_group_name_H-M   'P 1'
#
loop_
_entity.id
_entity.type
_entity.pdbx_description
1 polymer ?
#
loop_
_entity_poly.entity_id
_entity_poly.type
_entity_poly.pdbx_seq_one_letter_code
_entity_poly.pdbx_strand_id
1 'polypeptide(L)'
;MARIAGVNVPENKHLEIALTHIYGIGKKTAQDICTNLKLDYSKKISDLSEEQIEKIRTAITEFTVEGDLRRSVSTNIKRLMDLGCYRGIRHRRKLPDNGQITKTNARTRNGPKKPMSA
;
A
#
# COMPACT_ATOMS: atom_id res chain seq x y z
N MET A 1 1.89 -20.96 0.22
CA MET A 1 2.18 -19.54 -0.01
C MET A 1 3.21 -19.03 0.97
N ALA A 2 4.14 -18.22 0.49
CA ALA A 2 5.11 -17.57 1.37
C ALA A 2 4.43 -16.45 2.15
N ARG A 3 4.83 -16.25 3.40
CA ARG A 3 4.29 -15.18 4.24
C ARG A 3 5.38 -14.16 4.53
N ILE A 4 5.18 -12.93 4.08
CA ILE A 4 6.13 -11.84 4.22
C ILE A 4 5.39 -10.64 4.81
N ALA A 5 5.94 -10.02 5.87
CA ALA A 5 5.32 -8.89 6.57
C ALA A 5 3.88 -9.18 7.03
N GLY A 6 3.58 -10.44 7.37
CA GLY A 6 2.24 -10.86 7.78
C GLY A 6 1.25 -11.05 6.63
N VAL A 7 1.71 -10.97 5.38
CA VAL A 7 0.86 -11.10 4.19
C VAL A 7 1.21 -12.38 3.46
N ASN A 8 0.19 -13.12 3.02
CA ASN A 8 0.38 -14.28 2.16
C ASN A 8 0.66 -13.82 0.75
N VAL A 9 1.84 -14.13 0.25
CA VAL A 9 2.33 -13.70 -1.05
C VAL A 9 2.22 -14.85 -2.04
N PRO A 10 1.69 -14.64 -3.27
CA PRO A 10 1.59 -15.74 -4.25
C PRO A 10 2.98 -16.25 -4.64
N GLU A 11 3.14 -17.57 -4.64
CA GLU A 11 4.41 -18.20 -5.00
C GLU A 11 4.60 -18.35 -6.50
N ASN A 12 3.52 -18.35 -7.26
CA ASN A 12 3.54 -18.54 -8.71
C ASN A 12 3.77 -17.27 -9.52
N LYS A 13 3.95 -16.13 -8.86
CA LYS A 13 4.23 -14.85 -9.49
C LYS A 13 5.71 -14.53 -9.43
N HIS A 14 6.18 -13.70 -10.37
CA HIS A 14 7.54 -13.17 -10.33
C HIS A 14 7.73 -12.39 -9.03
N LEU A 15 8.97 -12.37 -8.52
CA LEU A 15 9.28 -11.76 -7.24
C LEU A 15 8.85 -10.29 -7.16
N GLU A 16 9.10 -9.51 -8.22
CA GLU A 16 8.70 -8.10 -8.24
C GLU A 16 7.20 -7.89 -8.11
N ILE A 17 6.39 -8.76 -8.73
CA ILE A 17 4.94 -8.67 -8.70
C ILE A 17 4.40 -9.20 -7.37
N ALA A 18 4.98 -10.29 -6.89
CA ALA A 18 4.57 -10.89 -5.62
C ALA A 18 4.76 -9.92 -4.45
N LEU A 19 5.86 -9.18 -4.41
CA LEU A 19 6.12 -8.20 -3.36
C LEU A 19 5.13 -7.04 -3.38
N THR A 20 4.55 -6.71 -4.52
CA THR A 20 3.55 -5.62 -4.61
C THR A 20 2.25 -5.94 -3.88
N HIS A 21 2.01 -7.19 -3.50
CA HIS A 21 0.85 -7.56 -2.68
C HIS A 21 0.96 -7.04 -1.24
N ILE A 22 2.14 -6.59 -0.83
CA ILE A 22 2.36 -5.98 0.47
C ILE A 22 1.99 -4.50 0.38
N TYR A 23 1.10 -4.03 1.26
CA TYR A 23 0.69 -2.63 1.28
C TYR A 23 1.88 -1.74 1.61
N GLY A 24 2.19 -0.81 0.74
CA GLY A 24 3.34 0.08 0.86
C GLY A 24 4.51 -0.26 -0.05
N ILE A 25 4.48 -1.40 -0.73
CA ILE A 25 5.51 -1.80 -1.67
C ILE A 25 4.93 -1.79 -3.08
N GLY A 26 5.44 -0.88 -3.91
CA GLY A 26 5.11 -0.81 -5.33
C GLY A 26 6.13 -1.56 -6.17
N LYS A 27 5.92 -1.59 -7.48
CA LYS A 27 6.79 -2.30 -8.42
C LYS A 27 8.23 -1.82 -8.34
N LYS A 28 8.45 -0.50 -8.29
CA LYS A 28 9.80 0.06 -8.22
C LYS A 28 10.50 -0.30 -6.93
N THR A 29 9.83 -0.20 -5.80
CA THR A 29 10.38 -0.58 -4.50
C THR A 29 10.73 -2.07 -4.48
N ALA A 30 9.87 -2.91 -5.05
CA ALA A 30 10.12 -4.34 -5.16
C ALA A 30 11.39 -4.61 -6.01
N GLN A 31 11.54 -3.93 -7.14
CA GLN A 31 12.73 -4.05 -7.98
C GLN A 31 13.99 -3.58 -7.25
N ASP A 32 13.92 -2.48 -6.51
CA ASP A 32 15.05 -1.95 -5.73
C ASP A 32 15.47 -2.94 -4.64
N ILE A 33 14.54 -3.56 -3.95
CA ILE A 33 14.82 -4.59 -2.94
C ILE A 33 15.54 -5.76 -3.59
N CYS A 34 15.05 -6.24 -4.72
CA CYS A 34 15.66 -7.36 -5.44
C CYS A 34 17.08 -7.02 -5.90
N THR A 35 17.27 -5.82 -6.43
CA THR A 35 18.59 -5.36 -6.89
C THR A 35 19.58 -5.26 -5.73
N ASN A 36 19.17 -4.72 -4.60
CA ASN A 36 20.01 -4.59 -3.41
C ASN A 36 20.44 -5.93 -2.84
N LEU A 37 19.57 -6.94 -2.93
CA LEU A 37 19.83 -8.29 -2.47
C LEU A 37 20.50 -9.16 -3.53
N LYS A 38 20.73 -8.60 -4.73
CA LYS A 38 21.29 -9.32 -5.88
C LYS A 38 20.45 -10.52 -6.30
N LEU A 39 19.14 -10.38 -6.21
CA LEU A 39 18.18 -11.40 -6.64
C LEU A 39 17.59 -11.02 -8.00
N ASP A 40 17.29 -12.03 -8.81
CA ASP A 40 16.58 -11.83 -10.06
C ASP A 40 15.09 -11.64 -9.78
N TYR A 41 14.57 -10.45 -10.04
CA TYR A 41 13.16 -10.14 -9.79
C TYR A 41 12.20 -10.85 -10.76
N SER A 42 12.72 -11.45 -11.83
CA SER A 42 11.93 -12.27 -12.75
C SER A 42 11.71 -13.69 -12.26
N LYS A 43 12.39 -14.11 -11.19
CA LYS A 43 12.18 -15.42 -10.60
C LYS A 43 10.90 -15.46 -9.77
N LYS A 44 10.26 -16.62 -9.75
CA LYS A 44 9.10 -16.85 -8.90
C LYS A 44 9.55 -17.11 -7.46
N ILE A 45 8.69 -16.80 -6.50
CA ILE A 45 9.01 -17.06 -5.09
C ILE A 45 9.24 -18.54 -4.82
N SER A 46 8.52 -19.41 -5.50
CA SER A 46 8.70 -20.86 -5.36
C SER A 46 10.12 -21.35 -5.74
N ASP A 47 10.82 -20.57 -6.56
CA ASP A 47 12.20 -20.91 -6.98
C ASP A 47 13.26 -20.38 -6.03
N LEU A 48 12.88 -19.66 -4.98
CA LEU A 48 13.81 -19.07 -4.00
C LEU A 48 14.01 -20.03 -2.82
N SER A 49 15.23 -20.03 -2.28
CA SER A 49 15.54 -20.74 -1.03
C SER A 49 15.00 -19.97 0.17
N GLU A 50 14.87 -20.64 1.31
CA GLU A 50 14.42 -19.99 2.54
C GLU A 50 15.37 -18.88 2.99
N GLU A 51 16.67 -19.03 2.77
CA GLU A 51 17.66 -17.98 3.07
C GLU A 51 17.39 -16.72 2.28
N GLN A 52 17.06 -16.85 1.00
CA GLN A 52 16.73 -15.71 0.14
C GLN A 52 15.43 -15.04 0.60
N ILE A 53 14.44 -15.83 0.98
CA ILE A 53 13.17 -15.30 1.51
C ILE A 53 13.39 -14.56 2.83
N GLU A 54 14.25 -15.07 3.70
CA GLU A 54 14.61 -14.40 4.96
C GLU A 54 15.33 -13.08 4.72
N LYS A 55 16.21 -13.00 3.73
CA LYS A 55 16.85 -11.74 3.33
C LYS A 55 15.82 -10.71 2.87
N ILE A 56 14.82 -11.15 2.12
CA ILE A 56 13.72 -10.29 1.66
C ILE A 56 12.92 -9.79 2.86
N ARG A 57 12.57 -10.66 3.80
CA ARG A 57 11.84 -10.27 5.02
C ARG A 57 12.60 -9.21 5.81
N THR A 58 13.90 -9.42 5.98
CA THR A 58 14.76 -8.46 6.70
C THR A 58 14.81 -7.12 5.97
N ALA A 59 14.95 -7.12 4.64
CA ALA A 59 14.99 -5.89 3.86
C ALA A 59 13.67 -5.10 3.96
N ILE A 60 12.54 -5.80 4.00
CA ILE A 60 11.22 -5.17 4.10
C ILE A 60 11.01 -4.51 5.46
N THR A 61 11.66 -4.99 6.52
CA THR A 61 11.53 -4.37 7.86
C THR A 61 12.02 -2.93 7.89
N GLU A 62 12.86 -2.52 6.95
CA GLU A 62 13.33 -1.13 6.84
C GLU A 62 12.28 -0.18 6.28
N PHE A 63 11.21 -0.71 5.69
CA PHE A 63 10.14 0.09 5.09
C PHE A 63 8.92 0.13 6.01
N THR A 64 8.20 1.24 5.97
CA THR A 64 6.90 1.33 6.63
C THR A 64 5.86 0.67 5.73
N VAL A 65 5.35 -0.48 6.13
CA VAL A 65 4.42 -1.28 5.33
C VAL A 65 3.23 -1.75 6.18
N GLU A 66 2.18 -2.20 5.48
CA GLU A 66 0.99 -2.82 6.06
C GLU A 66 0.39 -2.02 7.23
N GLY A 67 0.19 -2.62 8.39
CA GLY A 67 -0.44 -1.96 9.53
C GLY A 67 0.27 -0.69 9.99
N ASP A 68 1.60 -0.67 9.95
CA ASP A 68 2.36 0.53 10.33
C ASP A 68 2.13 1.67 9.34
N LEU A 69 2.08 1.37 8.04
CA LEU A 69 1.78 2.38 7.03
C LEU A 69 0.34 2.89 7.18
N ARG A 70 -0.62 2.00 7.38
CA ARG A 70 -2.01 2.38 7.59
C ARG A 70 -2.16 3.28 8.80
N ARG A 71 -1.47 2.98 9.90
CA ARG A 71 -1.46 3.83 11.09
C ARG A 71 -0.84 5.20 10.81
N SER A 72 0.26 5.25 10.06
CA SER A 72 0.89 6.51 9.68
C SER A 72 -0.04 7.38 8.84
N VAL A 73 -0.71 6.80 7.86
CA VAL A 73 -1.67 7.53 7.01
C VAL A 73 -2.83 8.05 7.85
N SER A 74 -3.42 7.20 8.71
CA SER A 74 -4.52 7.60 9.57
C SER A 74 -4.11 8.71 10.53
N THR A 75 -2.92 8.63 11.12
CA THR A 75 -2.39 9.66 12.02
C THR A 75 -2.18 10.97 11.28
N ASN A 76 -1.64 10.94 10.07
CA ASN A 76 -1.42 12.14 9.27
C ASN A 76 -2.74 12.80 8.88
N ILE A 77 -3.74 12.03 8.51
CA ILE A 77 -5.08 12.56 8.20
C ILE A 77 -5.71 13.17 9.44
N LYS A 78 -5.61 12.49 10.59
CA LYS A 78 -6.13 13.02 11.85
C LYS A 78 -5.46 14.34 12.22
N ARG A 79 -4.15 14.45 12.02
CA ARG A 79 -3.41 15.68 12.27
C ARG A 79 -3.95 16.83 11.41
N LEU A 80 -4.21 16.59 10.13
CA LEU A 80 -4.79 17.59 9.24
C LEU A 80 -6.18 18.02 9.71
N MET A 81 -6.99 17.07 10.16
CA MET A 81 -8.33 17.36 10.70
C MET A 81 -8.25 18.17 11.99
N ASP A 82 -7.34 17.82 12.89
CA ASP A 82 -7.15 18.52 14.17
C ASP A 82 -6.64 19.95 13.97
N LEU A 83 -5.82 20.19 12.93
CA LEU A 83 -5.33 21.52 12.59
C LEU A 83 -6.42 22.43 12.00
N GLY A 84 -7.53 21.85 11.54
CA GLY A 84 -8.63 22.61 10.94
C GLY A 84 -8.30 23.26 9.61
N CYS A 85 -7.23 22.82 8.92
CA CYS A 85 -6.88 23.34 7.61
C CYS A 85 -7.85 22.87 6.53
N TYR A 86 -7.78 23.46 5.33
CA TYR A 86 -8.67 23.09 4.23
C TYR A 86 -8.63 21.61 3.89
N ARG A 87 -7.42 21.02 3.80
CA ARG A 87 -7.26 19.60 3.52
C ARG A 87 -7.92 18.74 4.60
N GLY A 88 -7.76 19.11 5.88
CA GLY A 88 -8.38 18.40 6.99
C GLY A 88 -9.91 18.47 6.94
N ILE A 89 -10.46 19.62 6.57
CA ILE A 89 -11.90 19.76 6.40
C ILE A 89 -12.41 18.87 5.27
N ARG A 90 -11.67 18.77 4.16
CA ARG A 90 -12.04 17.87 3.06
C ARG A 90 -12.05 16.40 3.51
N HIS A 91 -11.07 15.96 4.31
CA HIS A 91 -11.06 14.61 4.87
C HIS A 91 -12.23 14.39 5.83
N ARG A 92 -12.52 15.36 6.67
CA ARG A 92 -13.65 15.29 7.61
C ARG A 92 -14.98 15.09 6.89
N ARG A 93 -15.15 15.77 5.75
CA ARG A 93 -16.35 15.68 4.93
C ARG A 93 -16.30 14.55 3.90
N LYS A 94 -15.21 13.78 3.84
CA LYS A 94 -14.99 12.72 2.85
C LYS A 94 -15.08 13.24 1.42
N LEU A 95 -14.47 14.38 1.17
CA LEU A 95 -14.44 15.02 -0.14
C LEU A 95 -13.02 14.99 -0.72
N PRO A 96 -12.85 15.08 -2.06
CA PRO A 96 -11.52 15.18 -2.64
C PRO A 96 -10.78 16.42 -2.14
N ASP A 97 -9.50 16.26 -1.82
CA ASP A 97 -8.67 17.34 -1.27
C ASP A 97 -7.64 17.90 -2.25
N ASN A 98 -7.63 17.41 -3.49
CA ASN A 98 -6.69 17.84 -4.53
C ASN A 98 -7.33 18.77 -5.58
N GLY A 99 -8.39 19.49 -5.21
CA GLY A 99 -9.04 20.45 -6.10
C GLY A 99 -9.96 19.85 -7.16
N GLN A 100 -10.33 18.60 -7.01
CA GLN A 100 -11.23 17.92 -7.96
C GLN A 100 -12.66 18.44 -7.85
N ILE A 101 -13.39 18.32 -8.96
CA ILE A 101 -14.79 18.71 -8.98
C ILE A 101 -15.61 17.73 -8.14
N THR A 102 -16.44 18.24 -7.23
CA THR A 102 -17.29 17.44 -6.36
C THR A 102 -18.72 17.30 -6.86
N LYS A 103 -19.08 18.12 -7.85
CA LYS A 103 -20.45 18.23 -8.35
C LYS A 103 -20.93 16.97 -9.10
N THR A 104 -20.02 16.29 -9.80
CA THR A 104 -20.35 15.15 -10.66
C THR A 104 -19.70 13.84 -10.21
N ASN A 105 -18.41 13.85 -9.88
CA ASN A 105 -17.62 12.65 -9.59
C ASN A 105 -16.78 12.84 -8.34
N ALA A 106 -17.18 12.29 -7.23
CA ALA A 106 -16.39 12.24 -6.02
C ALA A 106 -16.59 10.89 -5.34
N ARG A 107 -16.81 9.83 -6.15
CA ARG A 107 -17.22 8.52 -5.62
C ARG A 107 -16.09 7.77 -4.93
N THR A 108 -14.85 8.00 -5.31
CA THR A 108 -13.69 7.40 -4.63
C THR A 108 -13.66 7.77 -3.15
N ARG A 109 -14.00 9.02 -2.81
CA ARG A 109 -14.05 9.50 -1.43
C ARG A 109 -15.40 9.25 -0.76
N ASN A 110 -16.49 9.47 -1.50
CA ASN A 110 -17.85 9.35 -0.98
C ASN A 110 -18.44 7.94 -1.08
N GLY A 111 -17.76 7.05 -1.80
CA GLY A 111 -18.28 5.73 -2.06
C GLY A 111 -19.36 5.71 -3.14
N PRO A 112 -19.98 4.56 -3.38
CA PRO A 112 -21.02 4.43 -4.40
C PRO A 112 -22.22 5.33 -4.10
N LYS A 113 -22.91 5.76 -5.16
CA LYS A 113 -24.13 6.55 -5.01
C LYS A 113 -25.19 5.74 -4.28
N LYS A 114 -25.76 6.29 -3.22
CA LYS A 114 -26.80 5.61 -2.46
C LYS A 114 -28.11 5.63 -3.24
N PRO A 115 -28.87 4.51 -3.26
CA PRO A 115 -30.19 4.53 -3.89
C PRO A 115 -31.14 5.45 -3.11
N MET A 116 -31.99 6.13 -3.84
CA MET A 116 -33.01 7.00 -3.22
C MET A 116 -34.02 6.14 -2.49
N SER A 117 -34.28 6.48 -1.24
CA SER A 117 -35.36 5.83 -0.49
C SER A 117 -36.70 6.25 -1.07
N ALA A 118 -37.56 5.28 -1.30
CA ALA A 118 -38.92 5.59 -1.72
C ALA A 118 -39.75 6.12 -0.54
#